data_003327e1e50b47bb56a438daf807a4e4
#
_entry.id   003327e1e50b47bb56a438daf807a4e4
#
_cell.length_a   1.000
_cell.length_b   1.000
_cell.length_c   1.000
_cell.angle_alpha   90.00
_cell.angle_beta   90.00
_cell.angle_gamma   90.00
#
_symmetry.space_group_name_H-M   'P 1'
#
loop_
_entity.id
_entity.type
_entity.pdbx_description
1 polymer ?
#
loop_
_entity_poly.entity_id
_entity_poly.type
_entity_poly.pdbx_seq_one_letter_code
_entity_poly.pdbx_strand_id
1 'polypeptide(L)'
;PTAALSNAEVDVLFDVLEELRRDDVTVIYISHKLEEFQRIGDRVFVLRDGRLVAEADMRDIDTGWIVRTMVGRSEDELYARTPVAPGDIVLEVSGLTVPGDHKDAVVDADLRLRRGEIVGVYGLMGAGRTELLEAIFGLRPSSAGTVSLAGRDLAGTSATVRIKAG
;
A
#
# COMPACT_ATOMS: atom_id res chain seq x y z
N PRO A 1 9.86 9.19 11.96
CA PRO A 1 9.06 9.53 13.16
C PRO A 1 7.55 9.48 12.88
N THR A 2 7.11 9.86 11.67
CA THR A 2 5.69 10.03 11.30
C THR A 2 4.97 8.74 10.88
N ALA A 3 5.64 7.60 10.79
CA ALA A 3 5.03 6.34 10.34
C ALA A 3 3.89 5.86 11.26
N ALA A 4 3.91 6.26 12.54
CA ALA A 4 2.90 5.92 13.55
C ALA A 4 1.89 7.05 13.83
N LEU A 5 2.04 8.21 13.20
CA LEU A 5 1.19 9.37 13.40
C LEU A 5 0.03 9.40 12.40
N SER A 6 -1.13 9.84 12.88
CA SER A 6 -2.25 10.23 12.02
C SER A 6 -1.92 11.52 11.26
N ASN A 7 -2.66 11.82 10.20
CA ASN A 7 -2.45 13.06 9.44
C ASN A 7 -2.61 14.31 10.32
N ALA A 8 -3.55 14.33 11.27
CA ALA A 8 -3.73 15.44 12.19
C ALA A 8 -2.53 15.65 13.12
N GLU A 9 -1.91 14.57 13.59
CA GLU A 9 -0.70 14.66 14.43
C GLU A 9 0.53 15.10 13.62
N VAL A 10 0.60 14.73 12.35
CA VAL A 10 1.63 15.23 11.42
C VAL A 10 1.48 16.73 11.19
N ASP A 11 0.25 17.24 11.06
CA ASP A 11 0.00 18.67 10.94
C ASP A 11 0.47 19.44 12.18
N VAL A 12 0.16 18.95 13.38
CA VAL A 12 0.65 19.55 14.64
C VAL A 12 2.19 19.55 14.70
N LEU A 13 2.83 18.45 14.29
CA LEU A 13 4.30 18.38 14.23
C LEU A 13 4.86 19.47 13.30
N PHE A 14 4.24 19.67 12.14
CA PHE A 14 4.70 20.65 11.17
C PHE A 14 4.51 22.10 11.65
N ASP A 15 3.44 22.38 12.38
CA ASP A 15 3.23 23.67 13.02
C ASP A 15 4.37 23.97 14.03
N VAL A 16 4.77 22.99 14.83
CA VAL A 16 5.91 23.11 15.77
C VAL A 16 7.23 23.34 15.01
N LEU A 17 7.47 22.62 13.90
CA LEU A 17 8.67 22.82 13.09
C LEU A 17 8.73 24.23 12.47
N GLU A 18 7.60 24.76 12.03
CA GLU A 18 7.50 26.13 11.53
C GLU A 18 7.72 27.19 12.63
N GLU A 19 7.27 26.94 13.87
CA GLU A 19 7.58 27.81 15.01
C GLU A 19 9.09 27.82 15.29
N LEU A 20 9.73 26.66 15.37
CA LEU A 20 11.17 26.54 15.55
C LEU A 20 11.95 27.27 14.45
N ARG A 21 11.48 27.17 13.20
CA ARG A 21 12.08 27.89 12.07
C ARG A 21 11.99 29.42 12.21
N ARG A 22 10.86 29.94 12.74
CA ARG A 22 10.72 31.37 13.03
C ARG A 22 11.65 31.85 14.14
N ASP A 23 12.02 30.96 15.05
CA ASP A 23 12.98 31.21 16.13
C ASP A 23 14.45 30.96 15.70
N ASP A 24 14.72 30.94 14.40
CA ASP A 24 16.04 30.70 13.78
C ASP A 24 16.68 29.34 14.20
N VAL A 25 15.88 28.36 14.59
CA VAL A 25 16.37 27.02 14.91
C VAL A 25 16.52 26.21 13.64
N THR A 26 17.73 25.69 13.40
CA THR A 26 17.98 24.76 12.28
C THR A 26 17.53 23.36 12.66
N VAL A 27 16.74 22.73 11.78
CA VAL A 27 16.17 21.41 11.98
C VAL A 27 16.71 20.42 10.95
N ILE A 28 17.14 19.24 11.42
CA ILE A 28 17.42 18.09 10.56
C ILE A 28 16.23 17.13 10.68
N TYR A 29 15.52 16.95 9.57
CA TYR A 29 14.33 16.10 9.52
C TYR A 29 14.60 14.86 8.66
N ILE A 30 14.36 13.67 9.23
CA ILE A 30 14.57 12.40 8.53
C ILE A 30 13.21 11.73 8.35
N SER A 31 12.81 11.49 7.11
CA SER A 31 11.60 10.77 6.75
C SER A 31 11.81 9.98 5.46
N HIS A 32 10.94 9.00 5.21
CA HIS A 32 10.81 8.30 3.94
C HIS A 32 9.54 8.72 3.18
N LYS A 33 8.75 9.61 3.77
CA LYS A 33 7.54 10.17 3.14
C LYS A 33 7.91 11.43 2.38
N LEU A 34 7.90 11.33 1.06
CA LEU A 34 8.37 12.40 0.16
C LEU A 34 7.54 13.68 0.26
N GLU A 35 6.23 13.54 0.51
CA GLU A 35 5.30 14.66 0.67
C GLU A 35 5.67 15.55 1.86
N GLU A 36 6.26 14.98 2.90
CA GLU A 36 6.70 15.72 4.08
C GLU A 36 7.86 16.66 3.76
N PHE A 37 8.82 16.21 2.94
CA PHE A 37 9.95 17.06 2.51
C PHE A 37 9.49 18.22 1.64
N GLN A 38 8.53 18.01 0.75
CA GLN A 38 7.99 19.08 -0.09
C GLN A 38 7.31 20.18 0.72
N ARG A 39 6.75 19.82 1.88
CA ARG A 39 6.01 20.75 2.73
C ARG A 39 6.92 21.62 3.60
N ILE A 40 8.02 21.07 4.15
CA ILE A 40 8.83 21.74 5.17
C ILE A 40 10.32 21.88 4.83
N GLY A 41 10.81 21.16 3.81
CA GLY A 41 12.23 21.11 3.51
C GLY A 41 12.72 22.30 2.70
N ASP A 42 13.86 22.88 3.06
CA ASP A 42 14.59 23.83 2.24
C ASP A 42 15.62 23.12 1.36
N ARG A 43 16.32 22.13 1.94
CA ARG A 43 17.37 21.34 1.27
C ARG A 43 17.17 19.84 1.57
N VAL A 44 17.53 19.00 0.62
CA VAL A 44 17.49 17.56 0.75
C VAL A 44 18.87 16.95 0.58
N PHE A 45 19.16 15.98 1.43
CA PHE A 45 20.32 15.11 1.34
C PHE A 45 19.86 13.69 1.11
N VAL A 46 20.27 13.05 0.02
CA VAL A 46 19.88 11.68 -0.29
C VAL A 46 21.01 10.73 0.08
N LEU A 47 20.70 9.83 1.02
CA LEU A 47 21.62 8.77 1.43
C LEU A 47 21.21 7.45 0.78
N ARG A 48 22.20 6.71 0.25
CA ARG A 48 22.04 5.37 -0.27
C ARG A 48 23.27 4.53 0.06
N ASP A 49 23.06 3.32 0.58
CA ASP A 49 24.14 2.39 0.96
C ASP A 49 25.18 3.04 1.90
N GLY A 50 24.72 3.87 2.85
CA GLY A 50 25.55 4.58 3.80
C GLY A 50 26.36 5.75 3.23
N ARG A 51 26.08 6.18 2.00
CA ARG A 51 26.78 7.28 1.33
C ARG A 51 25.82 8.39 0.95
N LEU A 52 26.29 9.64 1.06
CA LEU A 52 25.60 10.78 0.48
C LEU A 52 25.76 10.71 -1.05
N VAL A 53 24.65 10.50 -1.75
CA VAL A 53 24.64 10.34 -3.21
C VAL A 53 24.17 11.59 -3.94
N ALA A 54 23.43 12.47 -3.27
CA ALA A 54 23.02 13.75 -3.82
C ALA A 54 22.62 14.74 -2.73
N GLU A 55 22.68 16.02 -3.10
CA GLU A 55 22.22 17.17 -2.33
C GLU A 55 21.59 18.17 -3.30
N ALA A 56 20.46 18.76 -2.92
CA ALA A 56 19.76 19.77 -3.72
C ALA A 56 18.89 20.69 -2.86
N ASP A 57 18.57 21.87 -3.38
CA ASP A 57 17.50 22.72 -2.83
C ASP A 57 16.13 22.14 -3.24
N MET A 58 15.18 22.11 -2.32
CA MET A 58 13.85 21.52 -2.57
C MET A 58 13.08 22.23 -3.71
N ARG A 59 13.33 23.53 -3.92
CA ARG A 59 12.72 24.31 -5.00
C ARG A 59 13.20 23.93 -6.42
N ASP A 60 14.34 23.24 -6.52
CA ASP A 60 15.00 22.93 -7.79
C ASP A 60 14.74 21.48 -8.23
N ILE A 61 14.00 20.70 -7.42
CA ILE A 61 13.77 19.28 -7.66
C ILE A 61 12.30 18.91 -7.50
N ASP A 62 11.92 17.79 -8.08
CA ASP A 62 10.63 17.14 -7.91
C ASP A 62 10.73 15.82 -7.13
N THR A 63 9.58 15.26 -6.79
CA THR A 63 9.49 13.94 -6.12
C THR A 63 10.16 12.85 -6.95
N GLY A 64 10.02 12.89 -8.27
CA GLY A 64 10.63 11.93 -9.18
C GLY A 64 12.16 11.96 -9.10
N TRP A 65 12.76 13.16 -8.99
CA TRP A 65 14.21 13.30 -8.79
C TRP A 65 14.67 12.62 -7.50
N ILE A 66 13.94 12.81 -6.38
CA ILE A 66 14.28 12.18 -5.10
C ILE A 66 14.20 10.65 -5.24
N VAL A 67 13.12 10.12 -5.80
CA VAL A 67 12.93 8.69 -6.00
C VAL A 67 14.05 8.09 -6.87
N ARG A 68 14.32 8.70 -8.02
CA ARG A 68 15.41 8.25 -8.92
C ARG A 68 16.74 8.20 -8.21
N THR A 69 17.03 9.25 -7.41
CA THR A 69 18.31 9.37 -6.69
C THR A 69 18.40 8.32 -5.56
N MET A 70 17.32 8.09 -4.81
CA MET A 70 17.28 7.08 -3.75
C MET A 70 17.45 5.67 -4.30
N VAL A 71 16.77 5.33 -5.39
CA VAL A 71 16.78 3.99 -5.96
C VAL A 71 17.98 3.76 -6.88
N GLY A 72 18.48 4.82 -7.53
CA GLY A 72 19.60 4.76 -8.47
C GLY A 72 19.23 4.15 -9.82
N ARG A 73 17.94 4.05 -10.12
CA ARG A 73 17.38 3.57 -11.40
C ARG A 73 16.38 4.59 -11.93
N SER A 74 16.19 4.63 -13.24
CA SER A 74 15.14 5.45 -13.85
C SER A 74 13.75 4.92 -13.49
N GLU A 75 12.73 5.78 -13.53
CA GLU A 75 11.33 5.37 -13.32
C GLU A 75 10.92 4.28 -14.31
N ASP A 76 11.37 4.38 -15.57
CA ASP A 76 11.11 3.37 -16.60
C ASP A 76 11.69 2.00 -16.26
N GLU A 77 12.85 1.96 -15.58
CA GLU A 77 13.46 0.70 -15.12
C GLU A 77 12.76 0.15 -13.86
N LEU A 78 12.21 1.02 -13.02
CA LEU A 78 11.47 0.62 -11.82
C LEU A 78 10.08 0.10 -12.14
N TYR A 79 9.46 0.66 -13.17
CA TYR A 79 8.08 0.33 -13.58
C TYR A 79 8.03 -0.36 -14.94
N ALA A 80 9.16 -0.93 -15.40
CA ALA A 80 9.17 -1.75 -16.61
C ALA A 80 8.20 -2.92 -16.45
N ARG A 81 6.94 -2.68 -16.77
CA ARG A 81 5.91 -3.70 -16.85
C ARG A 81 6.00 -4.35 -18.22
N THR A 82 6.37 -5.61 -18.26
CA THR A 82 6.09 -6.41 -19.46
C THR A 82 4.57 -6.62 -19.51
N PRO A 83 3.85 -6.08 -20.51
CA PRO A 83 2.43 -6.32 -20.62
C PRO A 83 2.19 -7.82 -20.80
N VAL A 84 1.56 -8.44 -19.83
CA VAL A 84 1.09 -9.83 -19.95
C VAL A 84 -0.39 -9.75 -20.27
N ALA A 85 -0.82 -10.34 -21.37
CA ALA A 85 -2.24 -10.45 -21.66
C ALA A 85 -2.90 -11.32 -20.57
N PRO A 86 -3.95 -10.83 -19.90
CA PRO A 86 -4.63 -11.60 -18.88
C PRO A 86 -5.21 -12.88 -19.47
N GLY A 87 -4.90 -14.02 -18.84
CA GLY A 87 -5.44 -15.31 -19.23
C GLY A 87 -6.87 -15.55 -18.72
N ASP A 88 -7.22 -16.83 -18.57
CA ASP A 88 -8.52 -17.25 -18.03
C ASP A 88 -8.69 -16.83 -16.56
N ILE A 89 -9.95 -16.69 -16.12
CA ILE A 89 -10.27 -16.43 -14.71
C ILE A 89 -9.82 -17.64 -13.90
N VAL A 90 -8.99 -17.39 -12.87
CA VAL A 90 -8.49 -18.42 -11.97
C VAL A 90 -9.12 -18.33 -10.58
N LEU A 91 -9.45 -17.15 -10.11
CA LEU A 91 -10.21 -16.94 -8.86
C LEU A 91 -11.44 -16.09 -9.15
N GLU A 92 -12.59 -16.54 -8.69
CA GLU A 92 -13.84 -15.79 -8.75
C GLU A 92 -14.49 -15.77 -7.38
N VAL A 93 -14.83 -14.57 -6.92
CA VAL A 93 -15.56 -14.30 -5.69
C VAL A 93 -16.84 -13.59 -6.11
N SER A 94 -17.98 -14.06 -5.63
CA SER A 94 -19.28 -13.46 -5.96
C SER A 94 -20.14 -13.30 -4.72
N GLY A 95 -20.61 -12.05 -4.49
CA GLY A 95 -21.52 -11.71 -3.40
C GLY A 95 -20.96 -11.99 -2.00
N LEU A 96 -19.63 -11.99 -1.82
CA LEU A 96 -19.02 -12.43 -0.57
C LEU A 96 -19.31 -11.46 0.57
N THR A 97 -19.95 -11.96 1.64
CA THR A 97 -20.18 -11.23 2.87
C THR A 97 -19.44 -11.90 4.02
N VAL A 98 -18.66 -11.12 4.76
CA VAL A 98 -17.81 -11.62 5.86
C VAL A 98 -18.21 -10.91 7.15
N PRO A 99 -18.60 -11.67 8.20
CA PRO A 99 -18.97 -11.09 9.50
C PRO A 99 -17.78 -10.39 10.16
N GLY A 100 -18.05 -9.25 10.82
CA GLY A 100 -17.15 -8.56 11.74
C GLY A 100 -17.69 -8.57 13.17
N ASP A 101 -17.03 -7.87 14.09
CA ASP A 101 -17.38 -7.89 15.51
C ASP A 101 -18.71 -7.22 15.83
N HIS A 102 -19.06 -6.14 15.14
CA HIS A 102 -20.30 -5.35 15.37
C HIS A 102 -21.19 -5.24 14.14
N LYS A 103 -20.61 -5.38 12.97
CA LYS A 103 -21.27 -5.35 11.66
C LYS A 103 -20.47 -6.20 10.69
N ASP A 104 -21.02 -6.49 9.53
CA ASP A 104 -20.26 -7.17 8.49
C ASP A 104 -19.02 -6.34 8.10
N ALA A 105 -17.88 -7.01 8.10
CA ALA A 105 -16.59 -6.40 7.73
C ALA A 105 -16.48 -6.23 6.21
N VAL A 106 -17.13 -7.14 5.46
CA VAL A 106 -17.24 -7.11 4.00
C VAL A 106 -18.71 -7.38 3.64
N VAL A 107 -19.26 -6.65 2.70
CA VAL A 107 -20.63 -6.80 2.23
C VAL A 107 -20.65 -6.91 0.71
N ASP A 108 -21.21 -8.00 0.19
CA ASP A 108 -21.51 -8.21 -1.24
C ASP A 108 -20.30 -7.95 -2.16
N ALA A 109 -19.14 -8.50 -1.81
CA ALA A 109 -17.92 -8.28 -2.56
C ALA A 109 -17.80 -9.22 -3.77
N ASP A 110 -17.54 -8.63 -4.93
CA ASP A 110 -17.21 -9.33 -6.17
C ASP A 110 -15.75 -9.09 -6.54
N LEU A 111 -15.03 -10.15 -6.92
CA LEU A 111 -13.64 -10.08 -7.35
C LEU A 111 -13.35 -11.18 -8.37
N ARG A 112 -12.62 -10.85 -9.42
CA ARG A 112 -12.12 -11.81 -10.40
C ARG A 112 -10.65 -11.61 -10.64
N LEU A 113 -9.87 -12.68 -10.56
CA LEU A 113 -8.47 -12.69 -10.90
C LEU A 113 -8.23 -13.59 -12.11
N ARG A 114 -7.40 -13.13 -13.02
CA ARG A 114 -7.01 -13.87 -14.21
C ARG A 114 -5.59 -14.41 -14.08
N ARG A 115 -5.28 -15.44 -14.82
CA ARG A 115 -3.92 -16.00 -14.88
C ARG A 115 -2.93 -14.93 -15.35
N GLY A 116 -1.82 -14.78 -14.61
CA GLY A 116 -0.78 -13.79 -14.89
C GLY A 116 -1.13 -12.35 -14.49
N GLU A 117 -2.30 -12.12 -13.86
CA GLU A 117 -2.73 -10.82 -13.35
C GLU A 117 -2.25 -10.60 -11.92
N ILE A 118 -1.86 -9.37 -11.61
CA ILE A 118 -1.62 -8.91 -10.24
C ILE A 118 -2.70 -7.88 -9.91
N VAL A 119 -3.55 -8.19 -8.95
CA VAL A 119 -4.62 -7.30 -8.49
C VAL A 119 -4.22 -6.69 -7.16
N GLY A 120 -4.18 -5.35 -7.10
CA GLY A 120 -3.97 -4.61 -5.87
C GLY A 120 -5.28 -4.35 -5.14
N VAL A 121 -5.37 -4.72 -3.86
CA VAL A 121 -6.52 -4.38 -2.99
C VAL A 121 -6.13 -3.22 -2.09
N TYR A 122 -6.74 -2.06 -2.30
CA TYR A 122 -6.45 -0.84 -1.56
C TYR A 122 -7.65 -0.37 -0.75
N GLY A 123 -7.42 0.36 0.34
CA GLY A 123 -8.47 0.94 1.18
C GLY A 123 -7.91 1.46 2.51
N LEU A 124 -8.71 2.24 3.25
CA LEU A 124 -8.35 2.77 4.57
C LEU A 124 -8.29 1.66 5.63
N MET A 125 -7.72 1.98 6.80
CA MET A 125 -7.78 1.07 7.97
C MET A 125 -9.24 0.77 8.30
N GLY A 126 -9.54 -0.51 8.57
CA GLY A 126 -10.91 -0.98 8.84
C GLY A 126 -11.81 -1.13 7.60
N ALA A 127 -11.27 -1.06 6.38
CA ALA A 127 -12.05 -1.24 5.14
C ALA A 127 -12.36 -2.71 4.80
N GLY A 128 -12.03 -3.67 5.67
CA GLY A 128 -12.36 -5.08 5.45
C GLY A 128 -11.40 -5.85 4.55
N ARG A 129 -10.23 -5.27 4.18
CA ARG A 129 -9.27 -5.92 3.27
C ARG A 129 -8.71 -7.23 3.81
N THR A 130 -8.31 -7.23 5.07
CA THR A 130 -7.79 -8.42 5.75
C THR A 130 -8.86 -9.49 5.84
N GLU A 131 -10.07 -9.12 6.24
CA GLU A 131 -11.22 -10.01 6.40
C GLU A 131 -11.62 -10.63 5.07
N LEU A 132 -11.60 -9.86 3.99
CA LEU A 132 -11.83 -10.35 2.62
C LEU A 132 -10.81 -11.41 2.24
N LEU A 133 -9.51 -11.13 2.41
CA LEU A 133 -8.44 -12.06 2.06
C LEU A 133 -8.44 -13.31 2.95
N GLU A 134 -8.69 -13.16 4.26
CA GLU A 134 -8.84 -14.29 5.18
C GLU A 134 -10.01 -15.20 4.80
N ALA A 135 -11.15 -14.63 4.37
CA ALA A 135 -12.30 -15.40 3.91
C ALA A 135 -12.01 -16.12 2.59
N ILE A 136 -11.37 -15.46 1.62
CA ILE A 136 -10.91 -16.10 0.37
C ILE A 136 -9.93 -17.24 0.67
N PHE A 137 -9.02 -17.03 1.61
CA PHE A 137 -8.02 -18.01 2.00
C PHE A 137 -8.59 -19.17 2.85
N GLY A 138 -9.81 -19.02 3.41
CA GLY A 138 -10.48 -20.04 4.22
C GLY A 138 -10.07 -20.05 5.69
N LEU A 139 -9.53 -18.92 6.19
CA LEU A 139 -9.22 -18.69 7.61
C LEU A 139 -10.42 -18.09 8.37
N ARG A 140 -11.31 -17.40 7.66
CA ARG A 140 -12.52 -16.78 8.21
C ARG A 140 -13.75 -17.28 7.48
N PRO A 141 -14.84 -17.62 8.19
CA PRO A 141 -16.09 -18.00 7.54
C PRO A 141 -16.75 -16.81 6.85
N SER A 142 -17.39 -17.02 5.73
CA SER A 142 -18.33 -16.09 5.12
C SER A 142 -19.77 -16.44 5.50
N SER A 143 -20.63 -15.44 5.59
CA SER A 143 -22.07 -15.61 5.84
C SER A 143 -22.88 -15.75 4.55
N ALA A 144 -22.35 -15.22 3.43
CA ALA A 144 -22.97 -15.31 2.10
C ALA A 144 -21.88 -15.25 1.01
N GLY A 145 -22.29 -15.56 -0.20
CA GLY A 145 -21.46 -15.54 -1.40
C GLY A 145 -20.67 -16.83 -1.64
N THR A 146 -19.93 -16.85 -2.74
CA THR A 146 -19.15 -17.98 -3.18
C THR A 146 -17.72 -17.59 -3.51
N VAL A 147 -16.80 -18.55 -3.32
CA VAL A 147 -15.39 -18.44 -3.76
C VAL A 147 -15.08 -19.67 -4.59
N SER A 148 -14.63 -19.46 -5.82
CA SER A 148 -14.21 -20.55 -6.69
C SER A 148 -12.78 -20.34 -7.20
N LEU A 149 -12.02 -21.44 -7.33
CA LEU A 149 -10.65 -21.44 -7.86
C LEU A 149 -10.60 -22.41 -9.05
N ALA A 150 -10.20 -21.90 -10.21
CA ALA A 150 -10.16 -22.63 -11.47
C ALA A 150 -11.49 -23.38 -11.77
N GLY A 151 -12.62 -22.73 -11.50
CA GLY A 151 -13.97 -23.28 -11.66
C GLY A 151 -14.42 -24.26 -10.57
N ARG A 152 -13.58 -24.54 -9.57
CA ARG A 152 -13.92 -25.39 -8.43
C ARG A 152 -14.43 -24.55 -7.27
N ASP A 153 -15.65 -24.83 -6.78
CA ASP A 153 -16.19 -24.22 -5.59
C ASP A 153 -15.35 -24.60 -4.35
N LEU A 154 -15.01 -23.60 -3.54
CA LEU A 154 -14.25 -23.74 -2.31
C LEU A 154 -15.10 -23.65 -1.05
N ALA A 155 -16.43 -23.69 -1.16
CA ALA A 155 -17.34 -23.64 -0.01
C ALA A 155 -17.00 -24.75 1.02
N GLY A 156 -16.94 -24.37 2.31
CA GLY A 156 -16.65 -25.29 3.39
C GLY A 156 -15.24 -25.90 3.42
N THR A 157 -14.33 -25.47 2.52
CA THR A 157 -12.98 -26.01 2.49
C THR A 157 -12.05 -25.21 3.43
N SER A 158 -11.13 -25.92 4.08
CA SER A 158 -10.10 -25.31 4.94
C SER A 158 -9.00 -24.63 4.13
N ALA A 159 -8.26 -23.72 4.76
CA ALA A 159 -7.10 -23.06 4.19
C ALA A 159 -6.08 -24.05 3.59
N THR A 160 -5.82 -25.15 4.30
CA THR A 160 -4.91 -26.22 3.80
C THR A 160 -5.37 -26.81 2.47
N VAL A 161 -6.68 -27.00 2.29
CA VAL A 161 -7.24 -27.52 1.04
C VAL A 161 -7.12 -26.47 -0.06
N ARG A 162 -7.37 -25.21 0.26
CA ARG A 162 -7.27 -24.10 -0.72
C ARG A 162 -5.83 -23.89 -1.17
N ILE A 163 -4.84 -23.93 -0.28
CA ILE A 163 -3.40 -23.85 -0.62
C ILE A 163 -2.98 -24.98 -1.58
N LYS A 164 -3.51 -26.21 -1.38
CA LYS A 164 -3.19 -27.34 -2.27
C LYS A 164 -3.88 -27.26 -3.61
N ALA A 165 -4.91 -26.48 -3.72
CA ALA A 165 -5.66 -26.30 -4.96
C ALA A 165 -5.05 -25.22 -5.89
N GLY A 166 -4.16 -24.37 -5.36
CA GLY A 166 -3.45 -23.30 -6.06
C GLY A 166 -3.32 -22.08 -5.17
#